data_4412ef500b5642b7ab13f8e503a99040
#
_entry.id   4412ef500b5642b7ab13f8e503a99040
#
_cell.length_a   1.000
_cell.length_b   1.000
_cell.length_c   1.000
_cell.angle_alpha   90.00
_cell.angle_beta   90.00
_cell.angle_gamma   90.00
#
_symmetry.space_group_name_H-M   'P 1'
#
loop_
_entity.id
_entity.type
_entity.pdbx_description
1 polymer ?
#
loop_
_entity_poly.entity_id
_entity_poly.type
_entity_poly.pdbx_seq_one_letter_code
_entity_poly.pdbx_strand_id
1 'polypeptide(L)'
;MKTSEDYMLTSEDHLLTLEDYLEKDAALFPDKVAIICGEESCTYRQLWNRVTDIAASFHSKGQAIPFVASPTIECLVTYFAIHRSGNVAVPLEQESQFSEEMNKTEEADIPAGVADILFTTGTTGKSKGVMISHSTIIANAENLIEAQGFHHNLTFIINGPLSHIGSLSKVYPIILVGGTLHIIDGMKDINRFFQAMDSPTEGKFATFLVPASIRMLLTFASDRLALYADRIEFIETGAAPISQNDMEKLCFALPQSRLYNTYASTETGIISTYDFQHGECLAGCVGKPMKHAGFTIGEDGKIGCTGKTLMSGYYGDEALTRSIMKEGVLYTSDRGTVDEQGRLRLKGRDGDIINVGGYKVAPDEVEDAALSLPFIKDCICIPANHRVLGTILKLLVLLDGDHPFNKREIALALRDKLEPYKIPTQYEQSRLGPAAP
;
A
#
# COMPACT_ATOMS: atom_id res chain seq x y z
N MET A 1 -10.31 -2.38 -33.00
CA MET A 1 -9.77 -2.60 -31.64
C MET A 1 -8.33 -2.13 -31.68
N LYS A 2 -8.00 -1.07 -30.99
CA LYS A 2 -6.62 -0.62 -30.82
C LYS A 2 -5.96 -1.54 -29.81
N THR A 3 -4.75 -2.02 -30.07
CA THR A 3 -4.00 -2.92 -29.20
C THR A 3 -3.31 -2.13 -28.08
N SER A 4 -2.81 -2.80 -27.05
CA SER A 4 -2.03 -2.16 -25.95
C SER A 4 -0.80 -1.40 -26.44
N GLU A 5 -0.29 -1.72 -27.63
CA GLU A 5 0.83 -1.01 -28.28
C GLU A 5 0.45 0.37 -28.81
N ASP A 6 -0.85 0.61 -29.13
CA ASP A 6 -1.34 1.90 -29.58
C ASP A 6 -1.38 2.96 -28.44
N TYR A 7 -1.19 2.54 -27.20
CA TYR A 7 -1.19 3.41 -26.00
C TYR A 7 0.21 3.80 -25.54
N MET A 8 1.26 3.14 -26.04
CA MET A 8 2.61 3.59 -25.77
C MET A 8 2.89 4.85 -26.61
N LEU A 9 3.21 5.93 -25.91
CA LEU A 9 3.61 7.20 -26.48
C LEU A 9 4.76 6.99 -27.46
N THR A 10 4.59 7.54 -28.68
CA THR A 10 5.74 7.75 -29.58
C THR A 10 6.71 8.70 -28.89
N SER A 11 7.99 8.54 -29.14
CA SER A 11 9.13 9.16 -28.45
C SER A 11 9.17 10.70 -28.42
N GLU A 12 8.11 11.39 -28.83
CA GLU A 12 8.05 12.85 -28.93
C GLU A 12 7.09 13.52 -27.93
N ASP A 13 6.15 12.79 -27.28
CA ASP A 13 5.22 13.35 -26.29
C ASP A 13 5.53 12.85 -24.87
N HIS A 14 6.56 13.41 -24.24
CA HIS A 14 6.80 13.20 -22.81
C HIS A 14 5.78 14.02 -21.99
N LEU A 15 4.66 13.40 -21.64
CA LEU A 15 3.75 13.96 -20.64
C LEU A 15 4.46 13.94 -19.28
N LEU A 16 4.48 15.09 -18.60
CA LEU A 16 5.30 15.29 -17.40
C LEU A 16 4.52 15.10 -16.10
N THR A 17 3.18 15.23 -16.16
CA THR A 17 2.30 15.19 -14.99
C THR A 17 1.08 14.30 -15.22
N LEU A 18 0.39 13.92 -14.13
CA LEU A 18 -0.89 13.19 -14.23
C LEU A 18 -1.96 14.00 -14.99
N GLU A 19 -1.93 15.31 -14.83
CA GLU A 19 -2.90 16.22 -15.44
C GLU A 19 -2.75 16.29 -16.96
N ASP A 20 -1.52 16.11 -17.49
CA ASP A 20 -1.28 16.01 -18.92
C ASP A 20 -1.92 14.72 -19.50
N TYR A 21 -1.85 13.62 -18.77
CA TYR A 21 -2.54 12.36 -19.14
C TYR A 21 -4.05 12.51 -19.03
N LEU A 22 -4.55 13.16 -17.97
CA LEU A 22 -5.96 13.40 -17.77
C LEU A 22 -6.54 14.29 -18.92
N GLU A 23 -5.83 15.34 -19.34
CA GLU A 23 -6.19 16.19 -20.46
C GLU A 23 -6.28 15.38 -21.76
N LYS A 24 -5.26 14.57 -22.02
CA LYS A 24 -5.21 13.67 -23.19
C LYS A 24 -6.41 12.71 -23.20
N ASP A 25 -6.69 12.07 -22.07
CA ASP A 25 -7.78 11.09 -21.99
C ASP A 25 -9.16 11.75 -22.07
N ALA A 26 -9.31 12.95 -21.54
CA ALA A 26 -10.53 13.77 -21.74
C ALA A 26 -10.78 14.14 -23.21
N ALA A 27 -9.71 14.29 -24.00
CA ALA A 27 -9.83 14.52 -25.44
C ALA A 27 -10.08 13.23 -26.22
N LEU A 28 -9.43 12.13 -25.89
CA LEU A 28 -9.51 10.85 -26.62
C LEU A 28 -10.75 10.02 -26.25
N PHE A 29 -11.14 10.04 -24.97
CA PHE A 29 -12.22 9.21 -24.41
C PHE A 29 -13.20 10.04 -23.57
N PRO A 30 -13.76 11.15 -24.13
CA PRO A 30 -14.51 12.15 -23.36
C PRO A 30 -15.69 11.60 -22.57
N ASP A 31 -16.37 10.61 -23.11
CA ASP A 31 -17.61 10.05 -22.55
C ASP A 31 -17.38 8.78 -21.73
N LYS A 32 -16.10 8.31 -21.63
CA LYS A 32 -15.74 7.20 -20.76
C LYS A 32 -15.79 7.63 -19.29
N VAL A 33 -16.36 6.76 -18.45
CA VAL A 33 -16.40 6.98 -17.00
C VAL A 33 -14.98 6.88 -16.44
N ALA A 34 -14.51 7.96 -15.82
CA ALA A 34 -13.22 8.05 -15.14
C ALA A 34 -13.33 7.65 -13.67
N ILE A 35 -14.39 8.09 -12.98
CA ILE A 35 -14.57 7.86 -11.56
C ILE A 35 -16.02 7.48 -11.27
N ILE A 36 -16.21 6.48 -10.40
CA ILE A 36 -17.50 6.07 -9.80
C ILE A 36 -17.37 6.22 -8.29
N CYS A 37 -18.38 6.78 -7.62
CA CYS A 37 -18.46 6.87 -6.16
C CYS A 37 -19.93 6.76 -5.72
N GLY A 38 -20.32 5.62 -5.16
CA GLY A 38 -21.72 5.33 -4.85
C GLY A 38 -22.60 5.32 -6.11
N GLU A 39 -23.62 6.17 -6.14
CA GLU A 39 -24.49 6.34 -7.33
C GLU A 39 -23.99 7.41 -8.32
N GLU A 40 -22.96 8.16 -7.94
CA GLU A 40 -22.39 9.21 -8.78
C GLU A 40 -21.31 8.66 -9.69
N SER A 41 -21.21 9.23 -10.89
CA SER A 41 -20.11 8.97 -11.81
C SER A 41 -19.68 10.25 -12.52
N CYS A 42 -18.42 10.26 -12.93
CA CYS A 42 -17.81 11.38 -13.63
C CYS A 42 -17.04 10.86 -14.84
N THR A 43 -17.35 11.37 -16.05
CA THR A 43 -16.59 11.02 -17.25
C THR A 43 -15.26 11.78 -17.29
N TYR A 44 -14.32 11.34 -18.15
CA TYR A 44 -13.04 12.04 -18.34
C TYR A 44 -13.22 13.51 -18.73
N ARG A 45 -14.16 13.83 -19.62
CA ARG A 45 -14.50 15.21 -19.97
C ARG A 45 -15.03 16.01 -18.79
N GLN A 46 -15.96 15.43 -18.02
CA GLN A 46 -16.52 16.10 -16.85
C GLN A 46 -15.45 16.32 -15.77
N LEU A 47 -14.61 15.33 -15.55
CA LEU A 47 -13.49 15.41 -14.61
C LEU A 47 -12.53 16.54 -15.00
N TRP A 48 -12.08 16.56 -16.27
CA TRP A 48 -11.16 17.58 -16.76
C TRP A 48 -11.75 18.99 -16.69
N ASN A 49 -13.02 19.19 -17.08
CA ASN A 49 -13.67 20.49 -16.98
C ASN A 49 -13.73 20.98 -15.53
N ARG A 50 -14.12 20.10 -14.58
CA ARG A 50 -14.17 20.47 -13.16
C ARG A 50 -12.77 20.80 -12.60
N VAL A 51 -11.76 20.03 -12.99
CA VAL A 51 -10.35 20.26 -12.62
C VAL A 51 -9.89 21.63 -13.11
N THR A 52 -10.14 21.97 -14.38
CA THR A 52 -9.73 23.25 -14.98
C THR A 52 -10.46 24.45 -14.36
N ASP A 53 -11.76 24.30 -14.08
CA ASP A 53 -12.57 25.35 -13.45
C ASP A 53 -12.06 25.67 -12.03
N ILE A 54 -11.76 24.63 -11.22
CA ILE A 54 -11.22 24.83 -9.87
C ILE A 54 -9.77 25.34 -9.95
N ALA A 55 -8.93 24.80 -10.84
CA ALA A 55 -7.55 25.27 -11.00
C ALA A 55 -7.47 26.75 -11.32
N ALA A 56 -8.42 27.29 -12.11
CA ALA A 56 -8.49 28.74 -12.43
C ALA A 56 -8.79 29.63 -11.21
N SER A 57 -9.29 29.09 -10.11
CA SER A 57 -9.55 29.83 -8.88
C SER A 57 -8.30 30.05 -8.01
N PHE A 58 -7.24 29.29 -8.23
CA PHE A 58 -5.98 29.47 -7.52
C PHE A 58 -5.17 30.64 -8.12
N HIS A 59 -4.79 31.59 -7.27
CA HIS A 59 -4.03 32.79 -7.68
C HIS A 59 -2.54 32.68 -7.33
N SER A 60 -2.14 31.68 -6.55
CA SER A 60 -0.76 31.39 -6.16
C SER A 60 -0.21 30.20 -6.93
N LYS A 61 1.13 30.07 -6.95
CA LYS A 61 1.84 28.90 -7.48
C LYS A 61 2.93 28.48 -6.50
N GLY A 62 3.27 27.19 -6.50
CA GLY A 62 4.32 26.63 -5.65
C GLY A 62 3.98 26.59 -4.16
N GLN A 63 2.70 26.79 -3.81
CA GLN A 63 2.23 26.76 -2.42
C GLN A 63 1.74 25.37 -2.04
N ALA A 64 2.01 24.96 -0.81
CA ALA A 64 1.39 23.78 -0.23
C ALA A 64 -0.10 24.07 0.08
N ILE A 65 -1.00 23.35 -0.57
CA ILE A 65 -2.45 23.53 -0.44
C ILE A 65 -3.04 22.31 0.28
N PRO A 66 -3.34 22.44 1.56
CA PRO A 66 -3.95 21.36 2.33
C PRO A 66 -5.45 21.25 2.03
N PHE A 67 -5.95 19.99 2.01
CA PHE A 67 -7.36 19.67 1.85
C PHE A 67 -7.68 18.33 2.53
N VAL A 68 -8.95 18.12 2.87
CA VAL A 68 -9.39 16.84 3.44
C VAL A 68 -9.58 15.81 2.34
N ALA A 69 -8.83 14.70 2.42
CA ALA A 69 -8.86 13.62 1.45
C ALA A 69 -10.00 12.64 1.74
N SER A 70 -11.24 13.08 1.49
CA SER A 70 -12.45 12.25 1.62
C SER A 70 -12.58 11.25 0.45
N PRO A 71 -13.28 10.10 0.62
CA PRO A 71 -13.48 9.13 -0.45
C PRO A 71 -14.60 9.58 -1.41
N THR A 72 -14.37 10.67 -2.16
CA THR A 72 -15.33 11.31 -3.06
C THR A 72 -14.70 11.70 -4.40
N ILE A 73 -15.54 11.96 -5.40
CA ILE A 73 -15.10 12.50 -6.69
C ILE A 73 -14.47 13.89 -6.49
N GLU A 74 -15.06 14.72 -5.62
CA GLU A 74 -14.56 16.07 -5.30
C GLU A 74 -13.14 16.09 -4.77
N CYS A 75 -12.78 15.08 -3.99
CA CYS A 75 -11.41 14.92 -3.49
C CYS A 75 -10.40 14.81 -4.64
N LEU A 76 -10.64 13.96 -5.62
CA LEU A 76 -9.75 13.79 -6.77
C LEU A 76 -9.79 15.01 -7.69
N VAL A 77 -10.95 15.64 -7.88
CA VAL A 77 -11.05 16.91 -8.63
C VAL A 77 -10.18 17.98 -7.98
N THR A 78 -10.26 18.13 -6.66
CA THR A 78 -9.45 19.10 -5.89
C THR A 78 -7.96 18.76 -5.98
N TYR A 79 -7.58 17.50 -5.84
CA TYR A 79 -6.22 17.02 -5.95
C TYR A 79 -5.58 17.40 -7.31
N PHE A 80 -6.24 17.04 -8.42
CA PHE A 80 -5.75 17.39 -9.75
C PHE A 80 -5.79 18.89 -10.04
N ALA A 81 -6.76 19.64 -9.50
CA ALA A 81 -6.84 21.09 -9.66
C ALA A 81 -5.70 21.81 -8.96
N ILE A 82 -5.28 21.36 -7.79
CA ILE A 82 -4.11 21.88 -7.08
C ILE A 82 -2.86 21.71 -7.96
N HIS A 83 -2.61 20.51 -8.47
CA HIS A 83 -1.49 20.23 -9.37
C HIS A 83 -1.55 21.08 -10.65
N ARG A 84 -2.73 21.10 -11.30
CA ARG A 84 -2.94 21.88 -12.55
C ARG A 84 -2.69 23.37 -12.37
N SER A 85 -2.94 23.90 -11.17
CA SER A 85 -2.64 25.31 -10.83
C SER A 85 -1.16 25.59 -10.59
N GLY A 86 -0.31 24.56 -10.54
CA GLY A 86 1.12 24.64 -10.21
C GLY A 86 1.38 24.76 -8.71
N ASN A 87 0.47 24.28 -7.88
CA ASN A 87 0.61 24.19 -6.43
C ASN A 87 0.88 22.74 -6.00
N VAL A 88 1.18 22.53 -4.72
CA VAL A 88 1.54 21.25 -4.11
C VAL A 88 0.37 20.75 -3.27
N ALA A 89 -0.11 19.54 -3.54
CA ALA A 89 -1.23 18.95 -2.82
C ALA A 89 -0.79 18.39 -1.45
N VAL A 90 -1.58 18.70 -0.42
CA VAL A 90 -1.37 18.18 0.95
C VAL A 90 -2.65 17.50 1.41
N PRO A 91 -2.87 16.23 1.04
CA PRO A 91 -4.07 15.48 1.43
C PRO A 91 -3.98 15.09 2.91
N LEU A 92 -4.97 15.50 3.70
CA LEU A 92 -5.08 15.27 5.14
C LEU A 92 -6.30 14.38 5.45
N GLU A 93 -6.26 13.64 6.55
CA GLU A 93 -7.42 12.85 7.00
C GLU A 93 -8.50 13.71 7.65
N GLN A 94 -8.10 14.78 8.36
CA GLN A 94 -8.99 15.65 9.12
C GLN A 94 -8.50 17.10 9.08
N GLU A 95 -9.44 18.06 9.15
CA GLU A 95 -9.12 19.48 9.22
C GLU A 95 -8.24 19.87 10.43
N SER A 96 -8.37 19.14 11.55
CA SER A 96 -7.57 19.39 12.76
C SER A 96 -6.08 19.18 12.56
N GLN A 97 -5.68 18.33 11.61
CA GLN A 97 -4.27 18.12 11.24
C GLN A 97 -3.66 19.36 10.55
N PHE A 98 -4.50 20.20 9.97
CA PHE A 98 -4.09 21.37 9.21
C PHE A 98 -3.22 22.34 10.02
N SER A 99 -3.64 22.72 11.22
CA SER A 99 -2.90 23.64 12.08
C SER A 99 -1.71 22.99 12.78
N GLU A 100 -1.77 21.70 13.06
CA GLU A 100 -0.69 20.99 13.76
C GLU A 100 0.50 20.72 12.84
N GLU A 101 0.26 20.35 11.58
CA GLU A 101 1.31 19.93 10.66
C GLU A 101 1.93 21.11 9.90
N MET A 102 1.12 22.08 9.47
CA MET A 102 1.62 23.22 8.70
C MET A 102 2.27 24.31 9.57
N ASN A 103 1.80 24.52 10.82
CA ASN A 103 2.42 25.50 11.74
C ASN A 103 3.78 25.06 12.31
N LYS A 104 4.15 23.78 12.17
CA LYS A 104 5.46 23.25 12.62
C LYS A 104 6.59 23.57 11.64
N THR A 105 6.25 23.98 10.43
CA THR A 105 7.18 24.23 9.33
C THR A 105 6.96 25.65 8.79
N GLU A 106 7.39 26.67 9.57
CA GLU A 106 7.45 28.04 9.06
C GLU A 106 8.32 28.06 7.81
N GLU A 107 7.70 28.39 6.64
CA GLU A 107 8.35 28.72 5.36
C GLU A 107 9.50 27.81 4.90
N ALA A 108 9.31 26.50 4.92
CA ALA A 108 10.27 25.62 4.27
C ALA A 108 10.14 25.77 2.74
N ASP A 109 11.26 25.99 2.06
CA ASP A 109 11.30 26.02 0.60
C ASP A 109 10.86 24.67 0.03
N ILE A 110 9.86 24.68 -0.85
CA ILE A 110 9.41 23.51 -1.59
C ILE A 110 10.20 23.47 -2.90
N PRO A 111 11.00 22.42 -3.14
CA PRO A 111 11.73 22.28 -4.40
C PRO A 111 10.80 22.29 -5.62
N ALA A 112 11.24 22.89 -6.72
CA ALA A 112 10.49 22.85 -7.97
C ALA A 112 10.22 21.40 -8.42
N GLY A 113 9.01 21.15 -8.92
CA GLY A 113 8.58 19.83 -9.39
C GLY A 113 7.99 18.92 -8.30
N VAL A 114 7.97 19.34 -7.03
CA VAL A 114 7.19 18.66 -5.98
C VAL A 114 5.70 18.81 -6.29
N ALA A 115 4.99 17.69 -6.25
CA ALA A 115 3.55 17.58 -6.47
C ALA A 115 2.78 17.41 -5.15
N ASP A 116 3.27 16.52 -4.28
CA ASP A 116 2.60 16.14 -3.03
C ASP A 116 3.49 16.34 -1.82
N ILE A 117 2.88 16.68 -0.67
CA ILE A 117 3.44 16.48 0.66
C ILE A 117 2.51 15.53 1.40
N LEU A 118 2.97 14.30 1.62
CA LEU A 118 2.21 13.25 2.29
C LEU A 118 2.69 13.08 3.73
N PHE A 119 1.82 13.32 4.70
CA PHE A 119 2.17 13.14 6.10
C PHE A 119 2.10 11.69 6.53
N THR A 120 3.15 11.20 7.21
CA THR A 120 3.22 9.84 7.74
C THR A 120 3.41 9.87 9.25
N THR A 121 2.72 8.99 9.97
CA THR A 121 2.96 8.76 11.39
C THR A 121 4.23 7.93 11.54
N GLY A 122 5.35 8.60 11.83
CA GLY A 122 6.61 7.91 12.07
C GLY A 122 6.59 7.08 13.37
N THR A 123 7.44 6.05 13.44
CA THR A 123 7.67 5.23 14.66
C THR A 123 8.10 6.06 15.88
N THR A 124 8.49 7.33 15.68
CA THR A 124 8.85 8.29 16.72
C THR A 124 7.67 9.09 17.26
N GLY A 125 6.45 8.84 16.78
CA GLY A 125 5.23 9.56 17.17
C GLY A 125 5.10 11.00 16.62
N LYS A 126 6.09 11.49 15.87
CA LYS A 126 6.01 12.77 15.15
C LYS A 126 5.68 12.50 13.69
N SER A 127 4.66 13.17 13.19
CA SER A 127 4.32 13.17 11.78
C SER A 127 5.43 13.83 10.93
N LYS A 128 5.67 13.30 9.73
CA LYS A 128 6.71 13.75 8.79
C LYS A 128 6.08 13.98 7.43
N GLY A 129 6.27 15.16 6.85
CA GLY A 129 5.82 15.47 5.51
C GLY A 129 6.82 14.96 4.46
N VAL A 130 6.40 13.97 3.68
CA VAL A 130 7.21 13.37 2.60
C VAL A 130 6.91 14.09 1.29
N MET A 131 7.91 14.70 0.67
CA MET A 131 7.78 15.42 -0.60
C MET A 131 7.92 14.47 -1.78
N ILE A 132 6.90 14.40 -2.62
CA ILE A 132 6.82 13.55 -3.82
C ILE A 132 6.78 14.44 -5.06
N SER A 133 7.66 14.20 -6.03
CA SER A 133 7.67 14.96 -7.29
C SER A 133 6.70 14.38 -8.33
N HIS A 134 6.29 15.20 -9.32
CA HIS A 134 5.53 14.73 -10.48
C HIS A 134 6.24 13.56 -11.19
N SER A 135 7.55 13.67 -11.37
CA SER A 135 8.34 12.60 -12.00
C SER A 135 8.35 11.31 -11.19
N THR A 136 8.35 11.40 -9.85
CA THR A 136 8.21 10.25 -8.94
C THR A 136 6.84 9.59 -9.08
N ILE A 137 5.77 10.38 -9.19
CA ILE A 137 4.40 9.89 -9.41
C ILE A 137 4.34 9.08 -10.71
N ILE A 138 4.85 9.63 -11.82
CA ILE A 138 4.86 8.95 -13.12
C ILE A 138 5.70 7.67 -13.08
N ALA A 139 6.88 7.70 -12.46
CA ALA A 139 7.72 6.50 -12.32
C ALA A 139 7.02 5.37 -11.52
N ASN A 140 6.30 5.71 -10.45
CA ASN A 140 5.49 4.75 -9.69
C ASN A 140 4.33 4.19 -10.52
N ALA A 141 3.65 5.04 -11.30
CA ALA A 141 2.58 4.60 -12.20
C ALA A 141 3.10 3.61 -13.25
N GLU A 142 4.21 3.94 -13.92
CA GLU A 142 4.83 3.07 -14.93
C GLU A 142 5.31 1.73 -14.35
N ASN A 143 5.84 1.73 -13.11
CA ASN A 143 6.18 0.51 -12.41
C ASN A 143 4.97 -0.41 -12.26
N LEU A 144 3.84 0.11 -11.79
CA LEU A 144 2.61 -0.66 -11.61
C LEU A 144 2.02 -1.13 -12.94
N ILE A 145 2.02 -0.28 -13.97
CA ILE A 145 1.50 -0.62 -15.30
C ILE A 145 2.29 -1.81 -15.86
N GLU A 146 3.63 -1.75 -15.82
CA GLU A 146 4.47 -2.81 -16.38
C GLU A 146 4.38 -4.11 -15.57
N ALA A 147 4.46 -4.01 -14.22
CA ALA A 147 4.56 -5.19 -13.38
C ALA A 147 3.22 -5.87 -13.09
N GLN A 148 2.13 -5.11 -13.03
CA GLN A 148 0.80 -5.62 -12.67
C GLN A 148 -0.20 -5.57 -13.83
N GLY A 149 0.15 -4.95 -14.97
CA GLY A 149 -0.65 -4.95 -16.19
C GLY A 149 -1.91 -4.09 -16.09
N PHE A 150 -1.79 -2.88 -15.55
CA PHE A 150 -2.88 -1.90 -15.63
C PHE A 150 -3.17 -1.56 -17.10
N HIS A 151 -4.43 -1.43 -17.46
CA HIS A 151 -4.86 -1.16 -18.84
C HIS A 151 -6.18 -0.38 -18.89
N HIS A 152 -6.51 0.13 -20.07
CA HIS A 152 -7.64 1.02 -20.32
C HIS A 152 -9.00 0.49 -19.82
N ASN A 153 -9.28 -0.80 -19.95
CA ASN A 153 -10.57 -1.38 -19.56
C ASN A 153 -10.63 -1.80 -18.07
N LEU A 154 -9.55 -1.57 -17.31
CA LEU A 154 -9.50 -1.94 -15.89
C LEU A 154 -10.35 -0.98 -15.06
N THR A 155 -11.14 -1.51 -14.14
CA THR A 155 -11.77 -0.74 -13.06
C THR A 155 -11.06 -1.04 -11.75
N PHE A 156 -10.42 -0.03 -11.16
CA PHE A 156 -9.71 -0.20 -9.90
C PHE A 156 -10.55 0.28 -8.72
N ILE A 157 -10.83 -0.61 -7.77
CA ILE A 157 -11.58 -0.28 -6.54
C ILE A 157 -10.62 0.32 -5.52
N ILE A 158 -10.82 1.60 -5.20
CA ILE A 158 -10.14 2.31 -4.11
C ILE A 158 -10.97 2.13 -2.83
N ASN A 159 -10.39 1.48 -1.83
CA ASN A 159 -11.05 1.16 -0.56
C ASN A 159 -10.29 1.65 0.67
N GLY A 160 -9.25 2.43 0.49
CA GLY A 160 -8.46 3.03 1.56
C GLY A 160 -8.44 4.56 1.46
N PRO A 161 -7.91 5.24 2.49
CA PRO A 161 -7.87 6.69 2.53
C PRO A 161 -6.97 7.27 1.44
N LEU A 162 -7.45 8.30 0.74
CA LEU A 162 -6.70 9.00 -0.31
C LEU A 162 -5.60 9.93 0.24
N SER A 163 -5.53 10.12 1.56
CA SER A 163 -4.40 10.75 2.26
C SER A 163 -3.17 9.84 2.35
N HIS A 164 -3.32 8.53 2.12
CA HIS A 164 -2.26 7.56 2.22
C HIS A 164 -1.75 7.11 0.86
N ILE A 165 -0.43 6.98 0.72
CA ILE A 165 0.22 6.56 -0.53
C ILE A 165 -0.29 5.19 -1.02
N GLY A 166 -0.65 4.28 -0.12
CA GLY A 166 -1.18 2.96 -0.46
C GLY A 166 -2.40 3.01 -1.39
N SER A 167 -3.32 3.96 -1.16
CA SER A 167 -4.51 4.17 -2.00
C SER A 167 -4.25 5.20 -3.09
N LEU A 168 -3.61 6.34 -2.75
CA LEU A 168 -3.37 7.41 -3.70
C LEU A 168 -2.51 6.95 -4.89
N SER A 169 -1.49 6.12 -4.65
CA SER A 169 -0.64 5.59 -5.72
C SER A 169 -1.36 4.71 -6.73
N LYS A 170 -2.58 4.24 -6.45
CA LYS A 170 -3.38 3.45 -7.38
C LYS A 170 -4.20 4.32 -8.34
N VAL A 171 -4.38 5.59 -7.99
CA VAL A 171 -4.95 6.60 -8.90
C VAL A 171 -4.01 6.82 -10.09
N TYR A 172 -2.71 6.85 -9.86
CA TYR A 172 -1.70 7.19 -10.85
C TYR A 172 -1.73 6.30 -12.10
N PRO A 173 -1.60 4.96 -12.01
CA PRO A 173 -1.61 4.11 -13.19
C PRO A 173 -2.96 4.10 -13.91
N ILE A 174 -4.08 4.26 -13.19
CA ILE A 174 -5.41 4.33 -13.81
C ILE A 174 -5.54 5.57 -14.68
N ILE A 175 -5.08 6.72 -14.22
CA ILE A 175 -5.08 7.95 -15.03
C ILE A 175 -4.14 7.80 -16.24
N LEU A 176 -2.97 7.19 -16.08
CA LEU A 176 -2.04 7.01 -17.21
C LEU A 176 -2.59 6.13 -18.32
N VAL A 177 -3.40 5.12 -17.98
CA VAL A 177 -3.96 4.18 -18.97
C VAL A 177 -5.39 4.51 -19.39
N GLY A 178 -5.97 5.58 -18.87
CA GLY A 178 -7.37 5.95 -19.13
C GLY A 178 -8.37 4.91 -18.62
N GLY A 179 -8.09 4.28 -17.46
CA GLY A 179 -8.97 3.30 -16.81
C GLY A 179 -10.11 3.93 -16.02
N THR A 180 -10.75 3.19 -15.14
CA THR A 180 -11.84 3.67 -14.28
C THR A 180 -11.49 3.47 -12.81
N LEU A 181 -11.69 4.48 -11.97
CA LEU A 181 -11.61 4.40 -10.51
C LEU A 181 -13.01 4.16 -9.94
N HIS A 182 -13.15 3.23 -9.02
CA HIS A 182 -14.37 3.04 -8.23
C HIS A 182 -14.07 3.25 -6.77
N ILE A 183 -14.48 4.38 -6.20
CA ILE A 183 -14.17 4.78 -4.83
C ILE A 183 -15.26 4.24 -3.90
N ILE A 184 -14.85 3.54 -2.85
CA ILE A 184 -15.72 3.10 -1.74
C ILE A 184 -15.18 3.59 -0.40
N ASP A 185 -16.07 3.77 0.57
CA ASP A 185 -15.74 4.24 1.92
C ASP A 185 -15.23 3.07 2.80
N GLY A 186 -14.02 2.61 2.49
CA GLY A 186 -13.31 1.59 3.28
C GLY A 186 -13.89 0.18 3.20
N MET A 187 -13.34 -0.70 4.05
CA MET A 187 -13.69 -2.12 4.12
C MET A 187 -14.51 -2.48 5.37
N LYS A 188 -14.93 -1.52 6.18
CA LYS A 188 -15.76 -1.78 7.38
C LYS A 188 -17.08 -2.49 7.05
N ASP A 189 -17.67 -2.14 5.90
CA ASP A 189 -18.82 -2.83 5.32
C ASP A 189 -18.40 -3.55 4.04
N ILE A 190 -18.11 -4.84 4.17
CA ILE A 190 -17.72 -5.69 3.03
C ILE A 190 -18.77 -5.79 1.92
N ASN A 191 -20.04 -5.47 2.21
CA ASN A 191 -21.08 -5.46 1.18
C ASN A 191 -20.83 -4.36 0.15
N ARG A 192 -20.30 -3.20 0.55
CA ARG A 192 -19.94 -2.13 -0.38
C ARG A 192 -18.86 -2.56 -1.37
N PHE A 193 -17.90 -3.36 -0.92
CA PHE A 193 -16.87 -3.93 -1.80
C PHE A 193 -17.47 -4.83 -2.88
N PHE A 194 -18.39 -5.72 -2.49
CA PHE A 194 -19.09 -6.57 -3.46
C PHE A 194 -20.05 -5.79 -4.37
N GLN A 195 -20.77 -4.81 -3.83
CA GLN A 195 -21.62 -3.91 -4.63
C GLN A 195 -20.82 -3.13 -5.70
N ALA A 196 -19.60 -2.72 -5.36
CA ALA A 196 -18.71 -2.09 -6.34
C ALA A 196 -18.40 -3.05 -7.50
N MET A 197 -18.20 -4.33 -7.22
CA MET A 197 -17.98 -5.36 -8.26
C MET A 197 -19.25 -5.74 -9.03
N ASP A 198 -20.45 -5.40 -8.54
CA ASP A 198 -21.70 -5.57 -9.28
C ASP A 198 -21.92 -4.46 -10.32
N SER A 199 -21.18 -3.36 -10.24
CA SER A 199 -21.27 -2.26 -11.18
C SER A 199 -20.94 -2.70 -12.61
N PRO A 200 -21.62 -2.14 -13.63
CA PRO A 200 -21.27 -2.38 -15.02
C PRO A 200 -19.84 -1.91 -15.33
N THR A 201 -19.07 -2.75 -15.96
CA THR A 201 -17.71 -2.42 -16.44
C THR A 201 -17.44 -3.16 -17.75
N GLU A 202 -16.59 -2.57 -18.59
CA GLU A 202 -16.15 -3.20 -19.84
C GLU A 202 -15.11 -4.29 -19.62
N GLY A 203 -14.38 -4.21 -18.52
CA GLY A 203 -13.31 -5.13 -18.15
C GLY A 203 -13.54 -5.79 -16.80
N LYS A 204 -12.43 -6.10 -16.14
CA LYS A 204 -12.40 -6.70 -14.81
C LYS A 204 -12.04 -5.67 -13.76
N PHE A 205 -12.16 -6.09 -12.51
CA PHE A 205 -11.80 -5.28 -11.35
C PHE A 205 -10.41 -5.63 -10.84
N ALA A 206 -9.72 -4.63 -10.32
CA ALA A 206 -8.55 -4.81 -9.48
C ALA A 206 -8.69 -3.99 -8.20
N THR A 207 -7.92 -4.33 -7.18
CA THR A 207 -7.92 -3.59 -5.92
C THR A 207 -6.64 -3.80 -5.15
N PHE A 208 -6.35 -2.88 -4.23
CA PHE A 208 -5.34 -3.04 -3.19
C PHE A 208 -6.04 -3.34 -1.86
N LEU A 209 -5.64 -4.42 -1.20
CA LEU A 209 -6.16 -4.81 0.11
C LEU A 209 -5.00 -5.02 1.08
N VAL A 210 -5.05 -4.37 2.23
CA VAL A 210 -4.13 -4.71 3.32
C VAL A 210 -4.38 -6.13 3.83
N PRO A 211 -3.39 -6.85 4.37
CA PRO A 211 -3.54 -8.23 4.83
C PRO A 211 -4.72 -8.46 5.78
N ALA A 212 -5.01 -7.49 6.66
CA ALA A 212 -6.18 -7.56 7.55
C ALA A 212 -7.51 -7.60 6.78
N SER A 213 -7.64 -6.84 5.69
CA SER A 213 -8.84 -6.86 4.84
C SER A 213 -8.97 -8.18 4.08
N ILE A 214 -7.85 -8.74 3.60
CA ILE A 214 -7.83 -10.07 2.97
C ILE A 214 -8.30 -11.13 3.98
N ARG A 215 -7.73 -11.14 5.18
CA ARG A 215 -8.12 -12.07 6.25
C ARG A 215 -9.60 -11.95 6.61
N MET A 216 -10.12 -10.73 6.68
CA MET A 216 -11.55 -10.48 6.91
C MET A 216 -12.42 -11.08 5.81
N LEU A 217 -12.08 -10.87 4.53
CA LEU A 217 -12.80 -11.45 3.40
C LEU A 217 -12.75 -12.98 3.41
N LEU A 218 -11.58 -13.57 3.63
CA LEU A 218 -11.39 -15.02 3.71
C LEU A 218 -12.15 -15.64 4.89
N THR A 219 -12.25 -14.91 6.01
CA THR A 219 -12.93 -15.43 7.22
C THR A 219 -14.45 -15.33 7.12
N PHE A 220 -14.99 -14.24 6.57
CA PHE A 220 -16.42 -13.95 6.64
C PHE A 220 -17.15 -14.01 5.31
N ALA A 221 -16.43 -14.05 4.19
CA ALA A 221 -17.02 -13.94 2.86
C ALA A 221 -16.26 -14.75 1.77
N SER A 222 -15.54 -15.82 2.15
CA SER A 222 -14.73 -16.61 1.20
C SER A 222 -15.55 -17.15 0.05
N ASP A 223 -16.72 -17.77 0.33
CA ASP A 223 -17.60 -18.33 -0.70
C ASP A 223 -18.13 -17.23 -1.62
N ARG A 224 -18.47 -16.07 -1.05
CA ARG A 224 -18.93 -14.92 -1.83
C ARG A 224 -17.80 -14.36 -2.70
N LEU A 225 -16.57 -14.25 -2.18
CA LEU A 225 -15.40 -13.81 -2.95
C LEU A 225 -15.15 -14.72 -4.15
N ALA A 226 -15.28 -16.03 -3.97
CA ALA A 226 -15.12 -17.01 -5.05
C ALA A 226 -16.15 -16.83 -6.20
N LEU A 227 -17.36 -16.34 -5.91
CA LEU A 227 -18.35 -16.02 -6.95
C LEU A 227 -17.93 -14.86 -7.87
N TYR A 228 -17.00 -14.01 -7.43
CA TYR A 228 -16.47 -12.90 -8.21
C TYR A 228 -15.11 -13.20 -8.86
N ALA A 229 -14.60 -14.43 -8.76
CA ALA A 229 -13.28 -14.80 -9.28
C ALA A 229 -13.09 -14.42 -10.76
N ASP A 230 -14.10 -14.65 -11.59
CA ASP A 230 -14.05 -14.30 -13.02
C ASP A 230 -14.08 -12.79 -13.30
N ARG A 231 -14.49 -11.98 -12.32
CA ARG A 231 -14.55 -10.52 -12.42
C ARG A 231 -13.31 -9.83 -11.84
N ILE A 232 -12.49 -10.53 -11.07
CA ILE A 232 -11.27 -9.98 -10.47
C ILE A 232 -10.08 -10.30 -11.36
N GLU A 233 -9.41 -9.27 -11.84
CA GLU A 233 -8.20 -9.42 -12.65
C GLU A 233 -6.98 -9.64 -11.77
N PHE A 234 -6.84 -8.79 -10.73
CA PHE A 234 -5.81 -8.96 -9.72
C PHE A 234 -6.18 -8.33 -8.37
N ILE A 235 -5.58 -8.85 -7.33
CA ILE A 235 -5.51 -8.21 -6.01
C ILE A 235 -4.04 -7.96 -5.69
N GLU A 236 -3.74 -6.74 -5.30
CA GLU A 236 -2.45 -6.36 -4.72
C GLU A 236 -2.59 -6.26 -3.21
N THR A 237 -1.59 -6.73 -2.47
CA THR A 237 -1.46 -6.54 -1.03
C THR A 237 -0.10 -5.95 -0.67
N GLY A 238 0.00 -5.36 0.50
CA GLY A 238 1.21 -4.74 1.03
C GLY A 238 0.91 -3.93 2.29
N ALA A 239 1.78 -3.02 2.63
CA ALA A 239 1.76 -2.17 3.82
C ALA A 239 1.95 -2.93 5.16
N ALA A 240 1.71 -4.23 5.20
CA ALA A 240 1.95 -5.12 6.33
C ALA A 240 2.31 -6.52 5.82
N PRO A 241 2.92 -7.39 6.64
CA PRO A 241 3.17 -8.77 6.28
C PRO A 241 1.87 -9.54 6.01
N ILE A 242 1.84 -10.33 4.93
CA ILE A 242 0.77 -11.30 4.66
C ILE A 242 1.27 -12.70 5.01
N SER A 243 0.47 -13.48 5.74
CA SER A 243 0.82 -14.85 6.12
C SER A 243 0.78 -15.80 4.92
N GLN A 244 1.60 -16.85 4.95
CA GLN A 244 1.59 -17.88 3.91
C GLN A 244 0.20 -18.54 3.81
N ASN A 245 -0.44 -18.81 4.94
CA ASN A 245 -1.77 -19.39 4.99
C ASN A 245 -2.85 -18.50 4.31
N ASP A 246 -2.78 -17.18 4.50
CA ASP A 246 -3.71 -16.25 3.84
C ASP A 246 -3.43 -16.18 2.33
N MET A 247 -2.16 -16.23 1.90
CA MET A 247 -1.80 -16.33 0.47
C MET A 247 -2.41 -17.59 -0.15
N GLU A 248 -2.20 -18.78 0.47
CA GLU A 248 -2.70 -20.05 -0.03
C GLU A 248 -4.24 -20.08 -0.12
N LYS A 249 -4.93 -19.57 0.90
CA LYS A 249 -6.40 -19.45 0.89
C LYS A 249 -6.88 -18.50 -0.20
N LEU A 250 -6.19 -17.37 -0.40
CA LEU A 250 -6.57 -16.42 -1.44
C LEU A 250 -6.36 -17.00 -2.85
N CYS A 251 -5.24 -17.73 -3.07
CA CYS A 251 -4.98 -18.45 -4.31
C CYS A 251 -6.08 -19.50 -4.61
N PHE A 252 -6.53 -20.19 -3.58
CA PHE A 252 -7.63 -21.16 -3.72
C PHE A 252 -8.97 -20.48 -4.07
N ALA A 253 -9.29 -19.34 -3.42
CA ALA A 253 -10.53 -18.60 -3.67
C ALA A 253 -10.56 -17.92 -5.05
N LEU A 254 -9.39 -17.50 -5.58
CA LEU A 254 -9.24 -16.72 -6.81
C LEU A 254 -8.23 -17.38 -7.78
N PRO A 255 -8.52 -18.59 -8.31
CA PRO A 255 -7.52 -19.38 -9.04
C PRO A 255 -7.07 -18.79 -10.38
N GLN A 256 -7.81 -17.82 -10.92
CA GLN A 256 -7.51 -17.18 -12.22
C GLN A 256 -7.02 -15.73 -12.08
N SER A 257 -7.06 -15.17 -10.88
CA SER A 257 -6.65 -13.79 -10.63
C SER A 257 -5.15 -13.75 -10.35
N ARG A 258 -4.47 -12.70 -10.78
CA ARG A 258 -3.09 -12.42 -10.36
C ARG A 258 -3.10 -11.88 -8.93
N LEU A 259 -2.18 -12.34 -8.10
CA LEU A 259 -2.15 -12.00 -6.67
C LEU A 259 -0.75 -11.48 -6.31
N TYR A 260 -0.67 -10.21 -5.99
CA TYR A 260 0.59 -9.51 -5.80
C TYR A 260 0.85 -9.15 -4.34
N ASN A 261 2.08 -9.42 -3.86
CA ASN A 261 2.63 -8.86 -2.63
C ASN A 261 3.67 -7.80 -2.97
N THR A 262 3.45 -6.55 -2.56
CA THR A 262 4.21 -5.38 -2.98
C THR A 262 4.93 -4.73 -1.81
N TYR A 263 6.20 -4.36 -2.01
CA TYR A 263 7.00 -3.58 -1.07
C TYR A 263 7.06 -2.12 -1.50
N ALA A 264 6.59 -1.25 -0.64
CA ALA A 264 6.53 0.18 -0.83
C ALA A 264 6.53 0.92 0.52
N SER A 265 6.96 2.16 0.51
CA SER A 265 6.69 3.14 1.58
C SER A 265 6.43 4.51 0.96
N THR A 266 5.99 5.48 1.75
CA THR A 266 5.82 6.84 1.25
C THR A 266 7.15 7.43 0.78
N GLU A 267 8.24 7.12 1.47
CA GLU A 267 9.58 7.61 1.18
C GLU A 267 10.24 6.93 -0.02
N THR A 268 9.99 5.64 -0.23
CA THR A 268 10.65 4.87 -1.29
C THR A 268 9.84 4.81 -2.58
N GLY A 269 8.53 5.08 -2.48
CA GLY A 269 7.60 4.68 -3.53
C GLY A 269 7.51 3.16 -3.65
N ILE A 270 7.09 2.66 -4.81
CA ILE A 270 6.83 1.24 -5.06
C ILE A 270 8.10 0.60 -5.64
N ILE A 271 8.72 -0.27 -4.85
CA ILE A 271 10.05 -0.83 -5.13
C ILE A 271 9.98 -2.17 -5.87
N SER A 272 9.16 -3.09 -5.36
CA SER A 272 9.09 -4.45 -5.91
C SER A 272 7.70 -5.05 -5.72
N THR A 273 7.35 -6.03 -6.54
CA THR A 273 6.12 -6.81 -6.43
C THR A 273 6.39 -8.28 -6.74
N TYR A 274 5.62 -9.16 -6.11
CA TYR A 274 5.72 -10.60 -6.28
C TYR A 274 4.34 -11.19 -6.57
N ASP A 275 4.19 -11.81 -7.74
CA ASP A 275 2.99 -12.57 -8.09
C ASP A 275 3.06 -13.96 -7.43
N PHE A 276 2.37 -14.13 -6.30
CA PHE A 276 2.35 -15.39 -5.57
C PHE A 276 1.30 -16.39 -6.07
N GLN A 277 0.41 -15.98 -6.99
CA GLN A 277 -0.52 -16.91 -7.67
C GLN A 277 0.22 -17.77 -8.69
N HIS A 278 1.15 -17.19 -9.46
CA HIS A 278 1.95 -17.89 -10.46
C HIS A 278 3.31 -18.34 -9.90
N GLY A 279 3.60 -17.99 -8.66
CA GLY A 279 4.78 -18.41 -7.92
C GLY A 279 4.42 -19.31 -6.74
N GLU A 280 5.35 -19.43 -5.81
CA GLU A 280 5.10 -20.09 -4.53
C GLU A 280 4.52 -19.09 -3.53
N CYS A 281 3.61 -19.53 -2.66
CA CYS A 281 3.15 -18.72 -1.52
C CYS A 281 4.29 -18.64 -0.48
N LEU A 282 5.11 -17.62 -0.58
CA LEU A 282 6.29 -17.43 0.26
C LEU A 282 6.10 -16.20 1.15
N ALA A 283 5.89 -16.42 2.45
CA ALA A 283 5.82 -15.34 3.43
C ALA A 283 7.05 -14.41 3.34
N GLY A 284 6.81 -13.11 3.43
CA GLY A 284 7.84 -12.07 3.34
C GLY A 284 8.45 -11.87 1.94
N CYS A 285 8.13 -12.69 0.93
CA CYS A 285 8.62 -12.47 -0.44
C CYS A 285 7.86 -11.32 -1.11
N VAL A 286 8.60 -10.32 -1.58
CA VAL A 286 8.05 -9.14 -2.27
C VAL A 286 8.66 -8.94 -3.67
N GLY A 287 9.37 -9.96 -4.19
CA GLY A 287 9.78 -10.07 -5.58
C GLY A 287 11.02 -9.28 -5.96
N LYS A 288 11.14 -9.02 -7.26
CA LYS A 288 12.28 -8.33 -7.88
C LYS A 288 12.02 -6.83 -8.00
N PRO A 289 13.07 -6.01 -8.17
CA PRO A 289 12.89 -4.58 -8.41
C PRO A 289 12.04 -4.33 -9.65
N MET A 290 11.21 -3.29 -9.59
CA MET A 290 10.46 -2.80 -10.74
C MET A 290 11.33 -1.91 -11.66
N LYS A 291 10.83 -1.56 -12.83
CA LYS A 291 11.51 -0.82 -13.90
C LYS A 291 12.29 0.42 -13.44
N HIS A 292 11.70 1.23 -12.58
CA HIS A 292 12.26 2.50 -12.11
C HIS A 292 12.80 2.44 -10.69
N ALA A 293 12.93 1.26 -10.12
CA ALA A 293 13.34 1.04 -8.74
C ALA A 293 14.46 -0.01 -8.62
N GLY A 294 15.19 0.06 -7.54
CA GLY A 294 16.20 -0.93 -7.18
C GLY A 294 16.29 -1.06 -5.67
N PHE A 295 16.92 -2.14 -5.22
CA PHE A 295 17.23 -2.31 -3.81
C PHE A 295 18.62 -2.93 -3.60
N THR A 296 19.18 -2.69 -2.44
CA THR A 296 20.39 -3.30 -1.93
C THR A 296 20.21 -3.67 -0.46
N ILE A 297 21.05 -4.55 0.04
CA ILE A 297 21.05 -4.90 1.48
C ILE A 297 22.34 -4.36 2.10
N GLY A 298 22.19 -3.49 3.10
CA GLY A 298 23.31 -2.97 3.87
C GLY A 298 23.98 -4.04 4.73
N GLU A 299 25.18 -3.78 5.22
CA GLU A 299 25.92 -4.68 6.11
C GLU A 299 25.16 -5.01 7.41
N ASP A 300 24.32 -4.08 7.85
CA ASP A 300 23.43 -4.25 9.02
C ASP A 300 22.11 -4.98 8.67
N GLY A 301 21.93 -5.41 7.43
CA GLY A 301 20.74 -6.09 6.94
C GLY A 301 19.57 -5.17 6.58
N LYS A 302 19.73 -3.85 6.63
CA LYS A 302 18.71 -2.88 6.21
C LYS A 302 18.56 -2.84 4.71
N ILE A 303 17.33 -2.58 4.27
CA ILE A 303 17.01 -2.42 2.86
C ILE A 303 17.34 -0.98 2.46
N GLY A 304 18.24 -0.83 1.49
CA GLY A 304 18.50 0.42 0.79
C GLY A 304 17.75 0.43 -0.54
N CYS A 305 16.97 1.47 -0.81
CA CYS A 305 16.17 1.62 -2.02
C CYS A 305 16.79 2.69 -2.93
N THR A 306 16.72 2.47 -4.24
CA THR A 306 17.23 3.38 -5.28
C THR A 306 16.22 3.55 -6.39
N GLY A 307 16.38 4.58 -7.20
CA GLY A 307 15.61 4.78 -8.43
C GLY A 307 14.79 6.07 -8.44
N LYS A 308 13.94 6.18 -9.47
CA LYS A 308 13.11 7.38 -9.72
C LYS A 308 11.87 7.46 -8.83
N THR A 309 11.58 6.39 -8.07
CA THR A 309 10.41 6.30 -7.19
C THR A 309 10.62 6.94 -5.82
N LEU A 310 11.86 7.30 -5.48
CA LEU A 310 12.22 7.85 -4.19
C LEU A 310 11.64 9.27 -3.99
N MET A 311 11.31 9.60 -2.74
CA MET A 311 10.91 10.95 -2.34
C MET A 311 11.98 12.00 -2.67
N SER A 312 11.58 13.26 -2.77
CA SER A 312 12.49 14.40 -2.88
C SER A 312 13.15 14.76 -1.54
N GLY A 313 12.57 14.34 -0.42
CA GLY A 313 13.03 14.58 0.94
C GLY A 313 11.88 14.80 1.90
N TYR A 314 12.20 15.06 3.16
CA TYR A 314 11.21 15.46 4.16
C TYR A 314 11.03 16.98 4.15
N TYR A 315 9.77 17.40 4.14
CA TYR A 315 9.41 18.83 4.19
C TYR A 315 9.88 19.46 5.50
N GLY A 316 10.72 20.51 5.40
CA GLY A 316 11.26 21.22 6.55
C GLY A 316 12.27 20.45 7.40
N ASP A 317 12.72 19.25 6.98
CA ASP A 317 13.69 18.45 7.75
C ASP A 317 14.79 17.84 6.85
N GLU A 318 15.70 18.70 6.40
CA GLU A 318 16.87 18.26 5.64
C GLU A 318 17.83 17.38 6.46
N ALA A 319 17.91 17.59 7.78
CA ALA A 319 18.80 16.78 8.62
C ALA A 319 18.34 15.32 8.65
N LEU A 320 17.02 15.11 8.79
CA LEU A 320 16.43 13.79 8.72
C LEU A 320 16.58 13.19 7.31
N THR A 321 16.35 13.98 6.26
CA THR A 321 16.53 13.54 4.87
C THR A 321 17.96 13.03 4.65
N ARG A 322 18.97 13.80 5.04
CA ARG A 322 20.39 13.39 4.93
C ARG A 322 20.75 12.18 5.81
N SER A 323 20.02 11.94 6.90
CA SER A 323 20.30 10.79 7.78
C SER A 323 19.95 9.46 7.14
N ILE A 324 18.92 9.42 6.28
CA ILE A 324 18.42 8.18 5.65
C ILE A 324 18.78 8.08 4.16
N MET A 325 19.07 9.20 3.49
CA MET A 325 19.43 9.22 2.07
C MET A 325 20.93 9.51 1.93
N LYS A 326 21.68 8.53 1.39
CA LYS A 326 23.13 8.62 1.21
C LYS A 326 23.49 8.16 -0.19
N GLU A 327 24.18 8.99 -0.97
CA GLU A 327 24.67 8.68 -2.31
C GLU A 327 23.57 8.13 -3.25
N GLY A 328 22.35 8.66 -3.15
CA GLY A 328 21.21 8.23 -3.96
C GLY A 328 20.53 6.92 -3.49
N VAL A 329 20.95 6.39 -2.34
CA VAL A 329 20.32 5.23 -1.68
C VAL A 329 19.54 5.72 -0.46
N LEU A 330 18.26 5.38 -0.39
CA LEU A 330 17.40 5.61 0.77
C LEU A 330 17.38 4.35 1.64
N TYR A 331 17.96 4.42 2.83
CA TYR A 331 17.96 3.31 3.79
C TYR A 331 16.72 3.35 4.66
N THR A 332 15.95 2.26 4.61
CA THR A 332 14.74 2.09 5.41
C THR A 332 15.05 1.51 6.80
N SER A 333 14.03 1.44 7.67
CA SER A 333 14.10 0.66 8.91
C SER A 333 13.76 -0.82 8.71
N ASP A 334 13.35 -1.22 7.49
CA ASP A 334 13.02 -2.59 7.18
C ASP A 334 14.30 -3.40 6.92
N ARG A 335 14.29 -4.65 7.35
CA ARG A 335 15.36 -5.61 7.12
C ARG A 335 14.95 -6.65 6.09
N GLY A 336 15.91 -7.11 5.32
CA GLY A 336 15.62 -8.08 4.28
C GLY A 336 16.86 -8.88 3.85
N THR A 337 16.60 -9.85 3.00
CA THR A 337 17.60 -10.65 2.29
C THR A 337 17.19 -10.78 0.83
N VAL A 338 18.15 -11.05 -0.03
CA VAL A 338 17.90 -11.37 -1.43
C VAL A 338 18.14 -12.86 -1.62
N ASP A 339 17.17 -13.56 -2.20
CA ASP A 339 17.30 -14.99 -2.47
C ASP A 339 18.09 -15.26 -3.77
N GLU A 340 18.36 -16.54 -4.07
CA GLU A 340 19.13 -16.97 -5.27
C GLU A 340 18.47 -16.56 -6.60
N GLN A 341 17.14 -16.30 -6.58
CA GLN A 341 16.41 -15.80 -7.75
C GLN A 341 16.43 -14.27 -7.86
N GLY A 342 17.11 -13.57 -6.94
CA GLY A 342 17.18 -12.11 -6.89
C GLY A 342 15.91 -11.44 -6.35
N ARG A 343 15.07 -12.18 -5.59
CA ARG A 343 13.85 -11.67 -4.96
C ARG A 343 14.13 -11.16 -3.56
N LEU A 344 13.58 -9.99 -3.22
CA LEU A 344 13.64 -9.43 -1.87
C LEU A 344 12.70 -10.22 -0.94
N ARG A 345 13.24 -10.57 0.22
CA ARG A 345 12.50 -11.16 1.34
C ARG A 345 12.61 -10.28 2.56
N LEU A 346 11.48 -9.82 3.06
CA LEU A 346 11.39 -9.03 4.29
C LEU A 346 11.69 -9.92 5.51
N LYS A 347 12.37 -9.35 6.51
CA LYS A 347 12.78 -10.00 7.76
C LYS A 347 12.34 -9.22 9.00
N GLY A 348 11.34 -8.35 8.83
CA GLY A 348 10.82 -7.48 9.88
C GLY A 348 11.40 -6.07 9.85
N ARG A 349 10.99 -5.26 10.80
CA ARG A 349 11.33 -3.84 10.92
C ARG A 349 12.09 -3.56 12.20
N ASP A 350 13.08 -2.67 12.16
CA ASP A 350 13.92 -2.35 13.35
C ASP A 350 13.11 -1.94 14.59
N GLY A 351 11.96 -1.27 14.42
CA GLY A 351 11.09 -0.86 15.53
C GLY A 351 10.20 -1.97 16.10
N ASP A 352 9.94 -3.01 15.30
CA ASP A 352 9.00 -4.10 15.65
C ASP A 352 9.74 -5.33 16.18
N ILE A 353 11.07 -5.38 16.01
CA ILE A 353 11.88 -6.51 16.45
C ILE A 353 11.93 -6.58 17.99
N ILE A 354 11.50 -7.71 18.52
CA ILE A 354 11.55 -8.00 19.97
C ILE A 354 12.92 -8.59 20.33
N ASN A 355 13.61 -7.94 21.28
CA ASN A 355 14.89 -8.46 21.77
C ASN A 355 14.65 -9.40 22.95
N VAL A 356 14.80 -10.69 22.73
CA VAL A 356 14.61 -11.76 23.72
C VAL A 356 15.97 -12.30 24.14
N GLY A 357 16.47 -11.87 25.29
CA GLY A 357 17.74 -12.37 25.83
C GLY A 357 18.94 -12.16 24.90
N GLY A 358 18.96 -11.08 24.11
CA GLY A 358 19.98 -10.78 23.09
C GLY A 358 19.69 -11.27 21.68
N TYR A 359 18.67 -12.11 21.50
CA TYR A 359 18.22 -12.54 20.18
C TYR A 359 17.15 -11.59 19.63
N LYS A 360 17.26 -11.25 18.35
CA LYS A 360 16.30 -10.42 17.63
C LYS A 360 15.23 -11.31 17.00
N VAL A 361 13.99 -11.12 17.41
CA VAL A 361 12.83 -11.90 16.91
C VAL A 361 11.86 -10.97 16.24
N ALA A 362 11.51 -11.26 15.00
CA ALA A 362 10.43 -10.61 14.27
C ALA A 362 9.08 -11.24 14.70
N PRO A 363 8.12 -10.46 15.20
CA PRO A 363 6.81 -10.98 15.62
C PRO A 363 6.07 -11.73 14.54
N ASP A 364 6.10 -11.22 13.30
CA ASP A 364 5.48 -11.80 12.11
C ASP A 364 5.94 -13.23 11.81
N GLU A 365 7.21 -13.55 12.06
CA GLU A 365 7.75 -14.91 11.89
C GLU A 365 7.10 -15.90 12.89
N VAL A 366 6.86 -15.45 14.11
CA VAL A 366 6.18 -16.24 15.14
C VAL A 366 4.68 -16.37 14.84
N GLU A 367 4.08 -15.30 14.36
CA GLU A 367 2.67 -15.26 13.96
C GLU A 367 2.40 -16.16 12.76
N ASP A 368 3.24 -16.14 11.73
CA ASP A 368 3.14 -17.02 10.56
C ASP A 368 3.23 -18.50 10.95
N ALA A 369 4.20 -18.86 11.81
CA ALA A 369 4.31 -20.21 12.31
C ALA A 369 3.07 -20.65 13.10
N ALA A 370 2.49 -19.74 13.90
CA ALA A 370 1.27 -20.00 14.67
C ALA A 370 0.04 -20.15 13.77
N LEU A 371 -0.13 -19.26 12.79
CA LEU A 371 -1.24 -19.28 11.82
C LEU A 371 -1.22 -20.49 10.91
N SER A 372 -0.08 -21.16 10.75
CA SER A 372 0.01 -22.43 10.03
C SER A 372 -0.56 -23.63 10.81
N LEU A 373 -0.92 -23.45 12.09
CA LEU A 373 -1.55 -24.49 12.91
C LEU A 373 -3.07 -24.50 12.64
N PRO A 374 -3.68 -25.66 12.33
CA PRO A 374 -5.06 -25.73 11.83
C PRO A 374 -6.12 -25.27 12.84
N PHE A 375 -5.76 -25.18 14.12
CA PHE A 375 -6.64 -24.78 15.20
C PHE A 375 -6.44 -23.31 15.64
N ILE A 376 -5.51 -22.57 15.03
CA ILE A 376 -5.33 -21.12 15.28
C ILE A 376 -5.95 -20.34 14.12
N LYS A 377 -6.99 -19.58 14.43
CA LYS A 377 -7.70 -18.71 13.48
C LYS A 377 -7.00 -17.38 13.28
N ASP A 378 -6.48 -16.79 14.36
CA ASP A 378 -5.76 -15.52 14.35
C ASP A 378 -4.81 -15.43 15.55
N CYS A 379 -3.73 -14.63 15.44
CA CYS A 379 -2.81 -14.43 16.55
C CYS A 379 -2.05 -13.12 16.43
N ILE A 380 -1.50 -12.67 17.57
CA ILE A 380 -0.57 -11.55 17.66
C ILE A 380 0.58 -11.93 18.60
N CYS A 381 1.82 -11.66 18.17
CA CYS A 381 3.03 -11.83 18.99
C CYS A 381 3.50 -10.46 19.49
N ILE A 382 3.48 -10.28 20.80
CA ILE A 382 3.86 -9.02 21.45
C ILE A 382 4.98 -9.21 22.46
N PRO A 383 5.80 -8.16 22.74
CA PRO A 383 6.75 -8.20 23.83
C PRO A 383 6.00 -8.20 25.18
N ALA A 384 6.48 -8.98 26.12
CA ALA A 384 6.00 -8.95 27.49
C ALA A 384 7.18 -8.92 28.48
N ASN A 385 6.98 -8.31 29.65
CA ASN A 385 8.01 -8.25 30.67
C ASN A 385 7.91 -9.47 31.60
N HIS A 386 9.03 -10.18 31.76
CA HIS A 386 9.13 -11.27 32.70
C HIS A 386 10.17 -10.90 33.82
N ARG A 387 9.79 -11.09 35.08
CA ARG A 387 10.56 -10.61 36.23
C ARG A 387 12.00 -11.09 36.27
N VAL A 388 12.28 -12.28 35.71
CA VAL A 388 13.61 -12.91 35.76
C VAL A 388 14.28 -12.89 34.37
N LEU A 389 13.49 -13.10 33.30
CA LEU A 389 14.03 -13.27 31.94
C LEU A 389 14.09 -11.94 31.14
N GLY A 390 13.62 -10.83 31.72
CA GLY A 390 13.51 -9.57 30.99
C GLY A 390 12.41 -9.60 29.96
N THR A 391 12.68 -9.16 28.72
CA THR A 391 11.71 -9.20 27.62
C THR A 391 11.54 -10.64 27.10
N ILE A 392 10.30 -11.07 26.99
CA ILE A 392 9.88 -12.37 26.45
C ILE A 392 8.83 -12.18 25.37
N LEU A 393 8.57 -13.24 24.60
CA LEU A 393 7.46 -13.28 23.64
C LEU A 393 6.19 -13.75 24.32
N LYS A 394 5.08 -13.04 24.07
CA LYS A 394 3.72 -13.42 24.43
C LYS A 394 2.91 -13.56 23.16
N LEU A 395 2.26 -14.73 22.98
CA LEU A 395 1.36 -15.00 21.87
C LEU A 395 -0.10 -14.93 22.35
N LEU A 396 -0.85 -13.99 21.80
CA LEU A 396 -2.30 -13.92 21.92
C LEU A 396 -2.89 -14.73 20.77
N VAL A 397 -3.80 -15.66 21.04
CA VAL A 397 -4.38 -16.53 20.01
C VAL A 397 -5.90 -16.47 20.02
N LEU A 398 -6.48 -16.46 18.85
CA LEU A 398 -7.88 -16.76 18.60
C LEU A 398 -7.95 -18.18 18.01
N LEU A 399 -8.65 -19.06 18.68
CA LEU A 399 -8.78 -20.46 18.24
C LEU A 399 -9.94 -20.61 17.26
N ASP A 400 -9.85 -21.61 16.40
CA ASP A 400 -10.91 -21.96 15.45
C ASP A 400 -11.95 -22.86 16.13
N GLY A 401 -13.24 -22.54 15.96
CA GLY A 401 -14.35 -23.28 16.53
C GLY A 401 -14.27 -23.45 18.06
N ASP A 402 -14.60 -24.67 18.53
CA ASP A 402 -14.60 -25.04 19.95
C ASP A 402 -13.28 -25.67 20.41
N HIS A 403 -12.17 -25.46 19.67
CA HIS A 403 -10.88 -26.02 20.06
C HIS A 403 -10.46 -25.51 21.45
N PRO A 404 -10.12 -26.39 22.41
CA PRO A 404 -9.79 -25.98 23.76
C PRO A 404 -8.42 -25.28 23.78
N PHE A 405 -8.32 -24.17 24.53
CA PHE A 405 -7.03 -23.49 24.71
C PHE A 405 -6.04 -24.35 25.49
N ASN A 406 -4.97 -24.78 24.82
CA ASN A 406 -3.90 -25.57 25.40
C ASN A 406 -2.53 -25.01 25.02
N LYS A 407 -1.95 -24.21 25.91
CA LYS A 407 -0.63 -23.60 25.71
C LYS A 407 0.51 -24.60 25.45
N ARG A 408 0.43 -25.83 25.99
CA ARG A 408 1.46 -26.86 25.77
C ARG A 408 1.41 -27.41 24.38
N GLU A 409 0.22 -27.62 23.85
CA GLU A 409 -0.03 -28.07 22.49
C GLU A 409 0.52 -27.04 21.48
N ILE A 410 0.17 -25.76 21.65
CA ILE A 410 0.68 -24.67 20.80
C ILE A 410 2.20 -24.61 20.87
N ALA A 411 2.78 -24.62 22.08
CA ALA A 411 4.23 -24.54 22.24
C ALA A 411 4.97 -25.74 21.62
N LEU A 412 4.40 -26.94 21.69
CA LEU A 412 4.98 -28.14 21.07
C LEU A 412 4.93 -28.05 19.56
N ALA A 413 3.80 -27.65 18.99
CA ALA A 413 3.63 -27.50 17.55
C ALA A 413 4.54 -26.42 16.95
N LEU A 414 4.83 -25.34 17.68
CA LEU A 414 5.76 -24.30 17.26
C LEU A 414 7.23 -24.72 17.31
N ARG A 415 7.62 -25.72 18.14
CA ARG A 415 8.99 -26.24 18.21
C ARG A 415 9.49 -26.87 16.92
N ASP A 416 8.58 -27.41 16.14
CA ASP A 416 8.92 -28.03 14.86
C ASP A 416 9.07 -27.00 13.73
N LYS A 417 8.71 -25.72 13.99
CA LYS A 417 8.66 -24.64 13.01
C LYS A 417 9.59 -23.46 13.32
N LEU A 418 9.96 -23.28 14.58
CA LEU A 418 10.72 -22.11 15.06
C LEU A 418 11.94 -22.55 15.88
N GLU A 419 13.01 -21.76 15.84
CA GLU A 419 14.15 -21.92 16.72
C GLU A 419 13.74 -21.66 18.18
N PRO A 420 14.42 -22.31 19.14
CA PRO A 420 14.02 -22.29 20.57
C PRO A 420 13.79 -20.89 21.16
N TYR A 421 14.60 -19.90 20.75
CA TYR A 421 14.50 -18.53 21.26
C TYR A 421 13.32 -17.74 20.69
N LYS A 422 12.70 -18.22 19.60
CA LYS A 422 11.51 -17.63 18.97
C LYS A 422 10.19 -18.20 19.52
N ILE A 423 10.26 -19.22 20.36
CA ILE A 423 9.05 -19.84 20.92
C ILE A 423 8.49 -18.96 22.04
N PRO A 424 7.23 -18.52 21.95
CA PRO A 424 6.62 -17.72 23.01
C PRO A 424 6.65 -18.43 24.37
N THR A 425 6.94 -17.68 25.42
CA THR A 425 6.95 -18.17 26.79
C THR A 425 5.60 -17.96 27.48
N GLN A 426 4.81 -17.00 26.98
CA GLN A 426 3.46 -16.73 27.47
C GLN A 426 2.45 -16.90 26.33
N TYR A 427 1.30 -17.46 26.67
CA TYR A 427 0.18 -17.69 25.75
C TYR A 427 -1.11 -17.24 26.42
N GLU A 428 -1.96 -16.56 25.68
CA GLU A 428 -3.27 -16.09 26.16
C GLU A 428 -4.31 -16.30 25.05
N GLN A 429 -5.49 -16.78 25.43
CA GLN A 429 -6.61 -16.89 24.50
C GLN A 429 -7.36 -15.56 24.43
N SER A 430 -7.51 -15.00 23.24
CA SER A 430 -8.38 -13.88 22.98
C SER A 430 -9.80 -14.36 22.70
N ARG A 431 -10.81 -13.70 23.28
CA ARG A 431 -12.25 -13.94 23.00
C ARG A 431 -12.76 -13.05 21.87
N LEU A 432 -12.08 -11.96 21.63
CA LEU A 432 -12.24 -11.07 20.49
C LEU A 432 -10.95 -11.23 19.69
N GLY A 433 -11.04 -11.35 18.37
CA GLY A 433 -9.82 -11.33 17.53
C GLY A 433 -8.91 -10.18 17.99
N PRO A 434 -7.58 -10.32 17.91
CA PRO A 434 -6.69 -9.22 18.28
C PRO A 434 -7.15 -7.97 17.55
N ALA A 435 -7.48 -6.93 18.29
CA ALA A 435 -7.73 -5.62 17.70
C ALA A 435 -6.42 -5.23 17.00
N ALA A 436 -6.48 -4.96 15.70
CA ALA A 436 -5.34 -4.40 14.99
C ALA A 436 -4.89 -3.13 15.73
N PRO A 437 -3.59 -2.92 15.91
CA PRO A 437 -3.05 -1.70 16.53
C PRO A 437 -3.45 -0.45 15.77
#